data_c35740a6d384a256faca69ea76ebb93a
#
_entry.id   c35740a6d384a256faca69ea76ebb93a
#
_cell.length_a   1.000
_cell.length_b   1.000
_cell.length_c   1.000
_cell.angle_alpha   90.00
_cell.angle_beta   90.00
_cell.angle_gamma   90.00
#
_symmetry.space_group_name_H-M   'P 1'
#
loop_
_entity.id
_entity.type
_entity.pdbx_description
1 polymer ?
#
loop_
_entity_poly.entity_id
_entity_poly.type
_entity_poly.pdbx_seq_one_letter_code
_entity_poly.pdbx_strand_id
1 'polypeptide(L)'
;MNVNKTDEQQASQGYENIKVLPHIPYIQDKPLKKEEYAAFKERVLTKLERMGLTDLRAHIIFEDIWTPEDIRHNYRSNRGAIYGVVADKKKNKGFKFPKQSEYFDNLFFVGGSVNPGGGMPMVTLSGMQVADKINAIEAGRS
;
A
#
# COMPACT_ATOMS: atom_id res chain seq x y z
N MET A 1 -2.75 -11.15 -8.95
CA MET A 1 -4.21 -11.27 -8.70
C MET A 1 -4.92 -11.02 -10.02
N ASN A 2 -5.78 -11.93 -10.43
CA ASN A 2 -6.66 -11.74 -11.58
C ASN A 2 -7.97 -11.13 -11.07
N VAL A 3 -8.24 -9.87 -11.42
CA VAL A 3 -9.33 -9.09 -10.84
C VAL A 3 -10.67 -9.48 -11.42
N ASN A 4 -10.74 -9.79 -12.69
CA ASN A 4 -12.01 -10.14 -13.36
C ASN A 4 -12.56 -11.53 -12.97
N LYS A 5 -11.79 -12.38 -12.30
CA LYS A 5 -12.33 -13.59 -11.65
C LYS A 5 -13.21 -13.29 -10.42
N THR A 6 -13.09 -12.08 -9.88
CA THR A 6 -13.93 -11.63 -8.76
C THR A 6 -15.05 -10.72 -9.23
N ASP A 7 -14.79 -9.93 -10.29
CA ASP A 7 -15.74 -8.99 -10.89
C ASP A 7 -15.50 -8.98 -12.40
N GLU A 8 -16.42 -9.58 -13.14
CA GLU A 8 -16.33 -9.74 -14.60
C GLU A 8 -16.31 -8.40 -15.35
N GLN A 9 -16.81 -7.33 -14.74
CA GLN A 9 -16.81 -6.00 -15.36
C GLN A 9 -15.43 -5.33 -15.37
N GLN A 10 -14.43 -5.90 -14.69
CA GLN A 10 -13.07 -5.35 -14.60
C GLN A 10 -12.21 -5.60 -15.85
N ALA A 11 -12.67 -6.38 -16.81
CA ALA A 11 -12.04 -6.57 -18.10
C ALA A 11 -13.08 -6.77 -19.20
N SER A 12 -12.75 -6.35 -20.42
CA SER A 12 -13.57 -6.65 -21.60
C SER A 12 -13.60 -8.15 -21.88
N GLN A 13 -14.62 -8.61 -22.58
CA GLN A 13 -14.75 -10.03 -22.94
C GLN A 13 -13.51 -10.53 -23.70
N GLY A 14 -12.97 -11.65 -23.25
CA GLY A 14 -11.75 -12.25 -23.81
C GLY A 14 -10.44 -11.65 -23.29
N TYR A 15 -10.50 -10.70 -22.37
CA TYR A 15 -9.32 -10.08 -21.74
C TYR A 15 -9.29 -10.34 -20.23
N GLU A 16 -8.11 -10.20 -19.67
CA GLU A 16 -7.84 -10.38 -18.25
C GLU A 16 -7.21 -9.12 -17.66
N ASN A 17 -7.65 -8.71 -16.47
CA ASN A 17 -7.00 -7.62 -15.72
C ASN A 17 -6.16 -8.23 -14.60
N ILE A 18 -4.85 -8.13 -14.71
CA ILE A 18 -3.90 -8.72 -13.76
C ILE A 18 -3.21 -7.64 -12.94
N LYS A 19 -3.51 -7.58 -11.65
CA LYS A 19 -2.79 -6.72 -10.72
C LYS A 19 -1.58 -7.44 -10.13
N VAL A 20 -0.41 -6.88 -10.37
CA VAL A 20 0.87 -7.36 -9.82
C VAL A 20 1.38 -6.36 -8.79
N LEU A 21 1.65 -6.80 -7.58
CA LEU A 21 2.11 -5.95 -6.47
C LEU A 21 3.43 -6.49 -5.91
N PRO A 22 4.56 -6.19 -6.53
CA PRO A 22 5.86 -6.57 -6.00
C PRO A 22 6.22 -5.70 -4.80
N HIS A 23 6.84 -6.31 -3.79
CA HIS A 23 7.34 -5.59 -2.63
C HIS A 23 8.69 -4.96 -2.97
N ILE A 24 8.74 -3.63 -2.97
CA ILE A 24 9.95 -2.83 -3.15
C ILE A 24 10.08 -1.83 -2.00
N PRO A 25 11.29 -1.38 -1.66
CA PRO A 25 11.49 -0.39 -0.61
C PRO A 25 10.89 0.97 -1.03
N TYR A 26 10.55 1.79 -0.04
CA TYR A 26 10.26 3.21 -0.23
C TYR A 26 11.47 3.95 -0.83
N ILE A 27 11.31 5.18 -1.32
CA ILE A 27 12.39 6.00 -1.89
C ILE A 27 13.51 6.16 -0.86
N GLN A 28 14.67 5.59 -1.19
CA GLN A 28 15.88 5.66 -0.37
C GLN A 28 16.60 7.00 -0.58
N ASP A 29 17.65 7.25 0.21
CA ASP A 29 18.48 8.45 0.05
C ASP A 29 19.18 8.49 -1.33
N LYS A 30 19.40 7.31 -1.92
CA LYS A 30 19.79 7.14 -3.31
C LYS A 30 18.62 6.48 -4.05
N PRO A 31 17.75 7.25 -4.69
CA PRO A 31 16.58 6.74 -5.42
C PRO A 31 16.99 5.83 -6.58
N LEU A 32 16.15 4.85 -6.88
CA LEU A 32 16.31 4.03 -8.08
C LEU A 32 16.10 4.89 -9.33
N LYS A 33 16.88 4.63 -10.35
CA LYS A 33 16.72 5.26 -11.66
C LYS A 33 15.62 4.57 -12.45
N LYS A 34 15.12 5.24 -13.47
CA LYS A 34 14.06 4.72 -14.35
C LYS A 34 14.46 3.39 -15.00
N GLU A 35 15.73 3.25 -15.38
CA GLU A 35 16.27 2.04 -15.99
C GLU A 35 16.30 0.86 -15.00
N GLU A 36 16.51 1.14 -13.72
CA GLU A 36 16.50 0.12 -12.67
C GLU A 36 15.09 -0.41 -12.39
N TYR A 37 14.07 0.47 -12.44
CA TYR A 37 12.66 0.06 -12.39
C TYR A 37 12.28 -0.78 -13.62
N ALA A 38 12.72 -0.40 -14.81
CA ALA A 38 12.49 -1.18 -16.02
C ALA A 38 13.13 -2.57 -15.93
N ALA A 39 14.38 -2.66 -15.49
CA ALA A 39 15.05 -3.94 -15.27
C ALA A 39 14.37 -4.79 -14.19
N PHE A 40 13.83 -4.15 -13.15
CA PHE A 40 13.06 -4.85 -12.13
C PHE A 40 11.75 -5.40 -12.69
N LYS A 41 11.02 -4.62 -13.50
CA LYS A 41 9.82 -5.07 -14.21
C LYS A 41 10.10 -6.34 -15.02
N GLU A 42 11.17 -6.35 -15.82
CA GLU A 42 11.54 -7.50 -16.63
C GLU A 42 11.78 -8.77 -15.79
N ARG A 43 12.40 -8.62 -14.63
CA ARG A 43 12.56 -9.76 -13.68
C ARG A 43 11.22 -10.25 -13.15
N VAL A 44 10.29 -9.33 -12.87
CA VAL A 44 8.93 -9.70 -12.40
C VAL A 44 8.18 -10.45 -13.50
N LEU A 45 8.18 -9.95 -14.74
CA LEU A 45 7.53 -10.62 -15.87
C LEU A 45 8.11 -12.01 -16.11
N THR A 46 9.43 -12.14 -16.13
CA THR A 46 10.11 -13.44 -16.25
C THR A 46 9.69 -14.42 -15.15
N LYS A 47 9.56 -13.93 -13.91
CA LYS A 47 9.09 -14.75 -12.80
C LYS A 47 7.65 -15.21 -13.00
N LEU A 48 6.77 -14.34 -13.46
CA LEU A 48 5.37 -14.66 -13.72
C LEU A 48 5.22 -15.70 -14.82
N GLU A 49 6.00 -15.60 -15.91
CA GLU A 49 6.02 -16.60 -16.97
C GLU A 49 6.49 -17.98 -16.47
N ARG A 50 7.54 -18.01 -15.64
CA ARG A 50 8.00 -19.25 -14.99
C ARG A 50 6.98 -19.85 -14.01
N MET A 51 6.08 -19.03 -13.46
CA MET A 51 5.01 -19.46 -12.56
C MET A 51 3.74 -19.93 -13.30
N GLY A 52 3.76 -19.98 -14.62
CA GLY A 52 2.67 -20.52 -15.44
C GLY A 52 1.88 -19.52 -16.27
N LEU A 53 2.22 -18.23 -16.24
CA LEU A 53 1.67 -17.24 -17.17
C LEU A 53 2.49 -17.26 -18.47
N THR A 54 2.42 -18.38 -19.18
CA THR A 54 3.18 -18.61 -20.42
C THR A 54 2.89 -17.52 -21.45
N ASP A 55 3.93 -17.04 -22.13
CA ASP A 55 3.84 -16.01 -23.17
C ASP A 55 3.16 -14.70 -22.71
N LEU A 56 3.24 -14.38 -21.39
CA LEU A 56 2.61 -13.20 -20.82
C LEU A 56 2.94 -11.92 -21.59
N ARG A 57 4.19 -11.72 -21.96
CA ARG A 57 4.64 -10.51 -22.69
C ARG A 57 3.95 -10.33 -24.01
N ALA A 58 3.71 -11.41 -24.75
CA ALA A 58 3.02 -11.36 -26.04
C ALA A 58 1.53 -11.03 -25.92
N HIS A 59 0.96 -11.20 -24.72
CA HIS A 59 -0.45 -10.96 -24.45
C HIS A 59 -0.74 -9.66 -23.71
N ILE A 60 0.30 -8.88 -23.34
CA ILE A 60 0.10 -7.56 -22.74
C ILE A 60 -0.36 -6.57 -23.80
N ILE A 61 -1.59 -6.09 -23.68
CA ILE A 61 -2.16 -5.05 -24.56
C ILE A 61 -1.97 -3.67 -23.95
N PHE A 62 -2.08 -3.57 -22.63
CA PHE A 62 -1.93 -2.34 -21.88
C PHE A 62 -1.24 -2.63 -20.54
N GLU A 63 -0.37 -1.74 -20.12
CA GLU A 63 0.21 -1.77 -18.78
C GLU A 63 0.26 -0.36 -18.18
N ASP A 64 0.02 -0.29 -16.89
CA ASP A 64 0.23 0.88 -16.07
C ASP A 64 1.12 0.52 -14.89
N ILE A 65 2.18 1.28 -14.66
CA ILE A 65 3.21 1.00 -13.67
C ILE A 65 3.34 2.17 -12.72
N TRP A 66 3.13 1.91 -11.46
CA TRP A 66 3.30 2.89 -10.39
C TRP A 66 4.55 2.60 -9.59
N THR A 67 5.47 3.53 -9.64
CA THR A 67 6.69 3.53 -8.83
C THR A 67 6.45 4.21 -7.47
N PRO A 68 7.35 4.10 -6.50
CA PRO A 68 7.27 4.89 -5.27
C PRO A 68 7.21 6.40 -5.51
N GLU A 69 7.84 6.90 -6.58
CA GLU A 69 7.77 8.31 -6.99
C GLU A 69 6.34 8.70 -7.40
N ASP A 70 5.66 7.86 -8.16
CA ASP A 70 4.27 8.09 -8.57
C ASP A 70 3.34 8.07 -7.35
N ILE A 71 3.54 7.12 -6.44
CA ILE A 71 2.79 7.03 -5.17
C ILE A 71 3.01 8.29 -4.32
N ARG A 72 4.25 8.76 -4.21
CA ARG A 72 4.55 10.02 -3.52
C ARG A 72 3.88 11.21 -4.16
N HIS A 73 3.93 11.30 -5.50
CA HIS A 73 3.35 12.40 -6.25
C HIS A 73 1.84 12.45 -6.10
N ASN A 74 1.17 11.33 -6.34
CA ASN A 74 -0.29 11.26 -6.40
C ASN A 74 -0.96 11.25 -5.02
N TYR A 75 -0.35 10.58 -4.04
CA TYR A 75 -0.95 10.39 -2.70
C TYR A 75 -0.23 11.17 -1.59
N ARG A 76 0.82 11.92 -1.90
CA ARG A 76 1.63 12.65 -0.92
C ARG A 76 2.17 11.77 0.20
N SER A 77 2.34 10.47 -0.07
CA SER A 77 2.85 9.53 0.90
C SER A 77 4.33 9.79 1.21
N ASN A 78 4.71 9.61 2.46
CA ASN A 78 6.10 9.79 2.87
C ASN A 78 7.02 8.82 2.12
N ARG A 79 7.95 9.36 1.31
CA ARG A 79 8.91 8.61 0.49
C ARG A 79 8.26 7.53 -0.41
N GLY A 80 7.00 7.71 -0.83
CA GLY A 80 6.28 6.77 -1.68
C GLY A 80 5.92 5.45 -1.00
N ALA A 81 5.90 5.41 0.34
CA ALA A 81 5.49 4.23 1.10
C ALA A 81 3.96 4.09 1.10
N ILE A 82 3.43 3.09 0.40
CA ILE A 82 1.97 2.91 0.27
C ILE A 82 1.29 2.49 1.58
N TYR A 83 1.97 1.75 2.43
CA TYR A 83 1.43 1.22 3.70
C TYR A 83 1.94 1.94 4.96
N GLY A 84 2.60 3.07 4.78
CA GLY A 84 3.16 3.85 5.88
C GLY A 84 4.31 3.14 6.61
N VAL A 85 4.42 3.35 7.91
CA VAL A 85 5.50 2.81 8.74
C VAL A 85 5.41 1.29 8.85
N VAL A 86 6.56 0.63 8.70
CA VAL A 86 6.67 -0.83 8.89
C VAL A 86 6.61 -1.18 10.38
N ALA A 87 5.82 -2.19 10.73
CA ALA A 87 5.81 -2.78 12.05
C ALA A 87 7.02 -3.73 12.19
N ASP A 88 8.16 -3.21 12.65
CA ASP A 88 9.42 -3.95 12.83
C ASP A 88 9.68 -4.17 14.33
N LYS A 89 9.88 -5.44 14.75
CA LYS A 89 10.14 -5.77 16.16
C LYS A 89 11.39 -5.11 16.72
N LYS A 90 12.43 -4.92 15.90
CA LYS A 90 13.70 -4.31 16.33
C LYS A 90 13.62 -2.79 16.42
N LYS A 91 12.87 -2.15 15.49
CA LYS A 91 12.78 -0.69 15.38
C LYS A 91 11.70 -0.09 16.25
N ASN A 92 10.53 -0.71 16.29
CA ASN A 92 9.33 -0.17 16.94
C ASN A 92 8.53 -1.21 17.71
N LYS A 93 9.17 -2.30 18.18
CA LYS A 93 8.57 -3.41 18.95
C LYS A 93 7.37 -4.08 18.27
N GLY A 94 7.28 -3.98 16.93
CA GLY A 94 6.19 -4.53 16.15
C GLY A 94 4.96 -3.63 16.04
N PHE A 95 5.01 -2.41 16.58
CA PHE A 95 3.91 -1.45 16.52
C PHE A 95 4.16 -0.36 15.47
N LYS A 96 3.10 0.19 14.95
CA LYS A 96 3.11 1.45 14.21
C LYS A 96 3.01 2.64 15.17
N PHE A 97 2.85 3.85 14.63
CA PHE A 97 2.69 5.03 15.49
C PHE A 97 1.46 4.92 16.39
N PRO A 98 1.47 5.59 17.57
CA PRO A 98 0.31 5.67 18.44
C PRO A 98 -0.85 6.41 17.74
N LYS A 99 -2.10 6.11 18.14
CA LYS A 99 -3.30 6.74 17.60
C LYS A 99 -3.58 8.13 18.19
N GLN A 100 -2.90 8.51 19.26
CA GLN A 100 -2.98 9.83 19.89
C GLN A 100 -1.57 10.39 20.06
N SER A 101 -1.44 11.69 19.89
CA SER A 101 -0.19 12.41 20.12
C SER A 101 0.22 12.32 21.59
N GLU A 102 1.52 12.19 21.82
CA GLU A 102 2.13 12.31 23.17
C GLU A 102 2.31 13.77 23.59
N TYR A 103 2.18 14.71 22.64
CA TYR A 103 2.42 16.13 22.88
C TYR A 103 1.14 16.98 22.93
N PHE A 104 0.04 16.47 22.35
CA PHE A 104 -1.23 17.21 22.24
C PHE A 104 -2.40 16.28 22.55
N ASP A 105 -3.18 16.59 23.57
CA ASP A 105 -4.28 15.76 24.05
C ASP A 105 -5.41 15.59 23.03
N ASN A 106 -5.60 16.59 22.16
CA ASN A 106 -6.67 16.64 21.15
C ASN A 106 -6.19 16.28 19.74
N LEU A 107 -4.98 15.75 19.58
CA LEU A 107 -4.44 15.35 18.27
C LEU A 107 -4.43 13.82 18.13
N PHE A 108 -5.20 13.33 17.18
CA PHE A 108 -5.35 11.91 16.90
C PHE A 108 -4.91 11.56 15.48
N PHE A 109 -4.46 10.33 15.30
CA PHE A 109 -3.98 9.79 14.01
C PHE A 109 -4.77 8.55 13.61
N VAL A 110 -5.11 8.47 12.32
CA VAL A 110 -5.80 7.32 11.71
C VAL A 110 -5.10 6.92 10.40
N GLY A 111 -5.43 5.75 9.89
CA GLY A 111 -4.96 5.30 8.58
C GLY A 111 -3.82 4.29 8.64
N GLY A 112 -3.08 4.14 7.53
CA GLY A 112 -2.08 3.09 7.36
C GLY A 112 -0.82 3.22 8.21
N SER A 113 -0.52 4.41 8.75
CA SER A 113 0.67 4.68 9.57
C SER A 113 0.48 4.36 11.05
N VAL A 114 -0.74 4.08 11.49
CA VAL A 114 -1.07 3.65 12.85
C VAL A 114 -1.60 2.21 12.85
N ASN A 115 -1.67 1.57 14.03
CA ASN A 115 -2.26 0.24 14.13
C ASN A 115 -3.78 0.28 13.84
N PRO A 116 -4.35 -0.75 13.17
CA PRO A 116 -3.74 -2.03 12.78
C PRO A 116 -2.91 -2.00 11.50
N GLY A 117 -2.88 -0.93 10.73
CA GLY A 117 -2.00 -0.79 9.58
C GLY A 117 -2.70 -0.47 8.26
N GLY A 118 -2.02 -0.72 7.14
CA GLY A 118 -2.52 -0.45 5.80
C GLY A 118 -3.52 -1.50 5.29
N GLY A 119 -4.29 -1.10 4.28
CA GLY A 119 -5.38 -1.87 3.70
C GLY A 119 -6.75 -1.34 4.10
N MET A 120 -7.72 -1.35 3.17
CA MET A 120 -9.05 -0.74 3.35
C MET A 120 -9.72 -1.13 4.69
N PRO A 121 -9.85 -2.41 5.06
CA PRO A 121 -10.47 -2.78 6.33
C PRO A 121 -9.70 -2.26 7.55
N MET A 122 -8.37 -2.29 7.48
CA MET A 122 -7.52 -1.89 8.61
C MET A 122 -7.53 -0.38 8.85
N VAL A 123 -7.50 0.42 7.79
CA VAL A 123 -7.57 1.89 7.92
C VAL A 123 -8.94 2.34 8.42
N THR A 124 -10.01 1.70 7.96
CA THR A 124 -11.38 1.94 8.46
C THR A 124 -11.47 1.60 9.96
N LEU A 125 -10.96 0.45 10.35
CA LEU A 125 -10.93 0.03 11.76
C LEU A 125 -10.13 1.02 12.63
N SER A 126 -9.01 1.56 12.12
CA SER A 126 -8.25 2.59 12.85
C SER A 126 -9.07 3.85 13.10
N GLY A 127 -9.88 4.26 12.11
CA GLY A 127 -10.81 5.38 12.24
C GLY A 127 -11.88 5.14 13.30
N MET A 128 -12.54 3.98 13.26
CA MET A 128 -13.54 3.59 14.27
C MET A 128 -12.95 3.60 15.69
N GLN A 129 -11.80 3.00 15.88
CA GLN A 129 -11.14 2.96 17.20
C GLN A 129 -10.76 4.35 17.74
N VAL A 130 -10.42 5.30 16.85
CA VAL A 130 -10.15 6.68 17.25
C VAL A 130 -11.45 7.41 17.59
N ALA A 131 -12.52 7.22 16.82
CA ALA A 131 -13.84 7.78 17.12
C ALA A 131 -14.34 7.31 18.48
N ASP A 132 -14.27 6.01 18.77
CA ASP A 132 -14.65 5.45 20.08
C ASP A 132 -13.83 6.07 21.22
N LYS A 133 -12.53 6.27 21.00
CA LYS A 133 -11.67 6.91 22.00
C LYS A 133 -12.04 8.35 22.26
N ILE A 134 -12.34 9.13 21.21
CA ILE A 134 -12.77 10.54 21.34
C ILE A 134 -14.11 10.60 22.09
N ASN A 135 -15.08 9.75 21.73
CA ASN A 135 -16.37 9.69 22.39
C ASN A 135 -16.24 9.37 23.90
N ALA A 136 -15.35 8.43 24.23
CA ALA A 136 -15.09 8.10 25.63
C ALA A 136 -14.45 9.27 26.42
N ILE A 137 -13.55 10.03 25.79
CA ILE A 137 -12.94 11.22 26.41
C ILE A 137 -14.00 12.31 26.64
N GLU A 138 -14.86 12.57 25.67
CA GLU A 138 -15.91 13.59 25.77
C GLU A 138 -16.96 13.19 26.83
N ALA A 139 -17.37 11.93 26.88
CA ALA A 139 -18.28 11.44 27.91
C ALA A 139 -17.72 11.55 29.34
N GLY A 140 -16.40 11.43 29.51
CA GLY A 140 -15.75 11.61 30.81
C GLY A 140 -15.51 13.08 31.21
N ARG A 141 -15.77 14.03 30.32
CA ARG A 141 -15.70 15.49 30.58
C ARG A 141 -17.05 16.09 30.95
N SER A 142 -18.13 15.32 30.78
CA SER A 142 -19.50 15.70 31.17
C SER A 142 -19.76 15.37 32.62
#